data_71abb0a62a572be61a18cfc59e3b3613
#
_entry.id   71abb0a62a572be61a18cfc59e3b3613
#
_cell.length_a   1.000
_cell.length_b   1.000
_cell.length_c   1.000
_cell.angle_alpha   90.00
_cell.angle_beta   90.00
_cell.angle_gamma   90.00
#
_symmetry.space_group_name_H-M   'P 1'
#
loop_
_entity.id
_entity.type
_entity.pdbx_description
1 polymer ?
#
loop_
_entity_poly.entity_id
_entity_poly.type
_entity_poly.pdbx_seq_one_letter_code
_entity_poly.pdbx_strand_id
1 'polypeptide(L)'
;MMKGFRIDRNDGRIYAMGMTAVSGGVHFSFPSRGETCAVILYRKGAKSPRGRIEFPVNARTGDVWSMTVLGDFSGLEYVYEVDGQQVPDPYGRKFTGMQRWGSLARLDRQVRTPVDTEGKAYDWEDDILPCIPYDQCVIYHIHTRGFTKHASSGLEGDSRGTFKGVAEKIPYLKDLGITTVEMMPPVEFEELIIPERVDGSPFAAEKPDGKLNYWGYTGGYYFAPKCAYSSGPVREPEREFKDMVKALHRAGLELVLELFFDGKEAPSYVLDVVRFWAQEYHVDGVRLVGYAPVKLLGEDPYLSRLKLLAPGWDGVEPGQVKHLAEYNDGFMMDMRSFLKGDEDQLNRLVYHIRHNPGQVGVVNYMANTNGFTLMDMVSYDTKHNEANGEENRDGTDYNQSWNCGVEGPSRKKRIMQMRRKQIRNALLMLFLSQGTPLLMMGDEFGRTKKGNNNSYCQDNDISWLNWGLLNSNSSLHEFVKHVIQFRKEHSVFHMEKEPALMDYRSVGLPDVSYHGLKTWCPMFDRFLRQLGIYTAENTVKSRTEGRTTTSTLRLTCTGNHMSLPFPTCRRTISGIRSLIRTRTR
;
A
#
# COMPACT_ATOMS: atom_id res chain seq x y z
N MET A 1 -25.89 -26.92 -30.79
CA MET A 1 -24.94 -27.44 -29.80
C MET A 1 -23.59 -27.68 -30.50
N MET A 2 -22.51 -27.23 -29.91
CA MET A 2 -21.18 -27.31 -30.53
C MET A 2 -20.68 -28.76 -30.56
N LYS A 3 -20.11 -29.21 -31.72
CA LYS A 3 -19.61 -30.60 -31.88
C LYS A 3 -18.48 -30.86 -30.85
N GLY A 4 -18.63 -31.92 -30.05
CA GLY A 4 -17.67 -32.33 -29.01
C GLY A 4 -17.93 -31.74 -27.62
N PHE A 5 -18.99 -30.96 -27.43
CA PHE A 5 -19.41 -30.43 -26.13
C PHE A 5 -20.87 -30.82 -25.83
N ARG A 6 -21.14 -31.12 -24.56
CA ARG A 6 -22.47 -31.52 -24.09
C ARG A 6 -22.75 -30.87 -22.74
N ILE A 7 -23.91 -30.25 -22.59
CA ILE A 7 -24.37 -29.76 -21.28
C ILE A 7 -24.81 -30.96 -20.44
N ASP A 8 -24.26 -31.04 -19.23
CA ASP A 8 -24.73 -32.03 -18.23
C ASP A 8 -25.97 -31.48 -17.54
N ARG A 9 -27.12 -32.02 -17.88
CA ARG A 9 -28.41 -31.60 -17.30
C ARG A 9 -28.69 -32.19 -15.91
N ASN A 10 -27.87 -33.14 -15.48
CA ASN A 10 -28.05 -33.86 -14.22
C ASN A 10 -27.12 -33.33 -13.11
N ASP A 11 -26.26 -32.36 -13.42
CA ASP A 11 -25.39 -31.76 -12.42
C ASP A 11 -26.17 -30.69 -11.63
N GLY A 12 -26.68 -31.10 -10.48
CA GLY A 12 -27.39 -30.21 -9.55
C GLY A 12 -26.53 -29.66 -8.43
N ARG A 13 -25.19 -29.76 -8.51
CA ARG A 13 -24.29 -29.28 -7.50
C ARG A 13 -24.12 -27.75 -7.58
N ILE A 14 -23.91 -27.14 -6.42
CA ILE A 14 -23.59 -25.71 -6.32
C ILE A 14 -22.06 -25.57 -6.35
N TYR A 15 -21.57 -24.74 -7.25
CA TYR A 15 -20.14 -24.42 -7.40
C TYR A 15 -19.88 -22.96 -7.06
N ALA A 16 -18.61 -22.64 -6.84
CA ALA A 16 -18.16 -21.26 -6.71
C ALA A 16 -18.41 -20.47 -8.00
N MET A 17 -18.51 -19.16 -7.90
CA MET A 17 -18.59 -18.27 -9.06
C MET A 17 -17.35 -18.38 -9.93
N GLY A 18 -17.53 -18.11 -11.23
CA GLY A 18 -16.49 -18.28 -12.23
C GLY A 18 -16.45 -19.69 -12.82
N MET A 19 -15.27 -20.13 -13.22
CA MET A 19 -15.01 -21.40 -13.85
C MET A 19 -14.46 -22.42 -12.84
N THR A 20 -15.04 -23.61 -12.80
CA THR A 20 -14.56 -24.73 -11.97
C THR A 20 -14.33 -25.96 -12.84
N ALA A 21 -13.14 -26.55 -12.78
CA ALA A 21 -12.86 -27.83 -13.44
C ALA A 21 -13.64 -28.97 -12.77
N VAL A 22 -14.25 -29.81 -13.57
CA VAL A 22 -15.01 -31.02 -13.13
C VAL A 22 -14.56 -32.22 -13.93
N SER A 23 -14.93 -33.43 -13.48
CA SER A 23 -14.59 -34.66 -14.20
C SER A 23 -15.16 -34.63 -15.62
N GLY A 24 -14.29 -34.64 -16.62
CA GLY A 24 -14.65 -34.63 -18.04
C GLY A 24 -15.17 -33.33 -18.61
N GLY A 25 -15.01 -32.18 -17.88
CA GLY A 25 -15.47 -30.90 -18.37
C GLY A 25 -15.23 -29.71 -17.44
N VAL A 26 -16.09 -28.71 -17.57
CA VAL A 26 -16.02 -27.45 -16.84
C VAL A 26 -17.40 -27.00 -16.42
N HIS A 27 -17.49 -26.52 -15.18
CA HIS A 27 -18.66 -25.81 -14.68
C HIS A 27 -18.43 -24.30 -14.80
N PHE A 28 -19.43 -23.59 -15.33
CA PHE A 28 -19.46 -22.14 -15.43
C PHE A 28 -20.56 -21.57 -14.54
N SER A 29 -20.24 -20.64 -13.69
CA SER A 29 -21.17 -19.94 -12.80
C SER A 29 -20.94 -18.43 -12.90
N PHE A 30 -21.95 -17.70 -13.38
CA PHE A 30 -21.81 -16.30 -13.75
C PHE A 30 -22.98 -15.45 -13.22
N PRO A 31 -22.71 -14.40 -12.44
CA PRO A 31 -23.74 -13.49 -11.94
C PRO A 31 -24.15 -12.50 -13.04
N SER A 32 -25.40 -12.52 -13.46
CA SER A 32 -25.93 -11.57 -14.43
C SER A 32 -27.45 -11.45 -14.36
N ARG A 33 -27.94 -10.22 -14.54
CA ARG A 33 -29.35 -9.89 -14.69
C ARG A 33 -29.85 -9.95 -16.14
N GLY A 34 -28.95 -10.18 -17.10
CA GLY A 34 -29.31 -10.29 -18.52
C GLY A 34 -30.34 -11.39 -18.79
N GLU A 35 -31.12 -11.25 -19.85
CA GLU A 35 -32.14 -12.21 -20.25
C GLU A 35 -31.55 -13.46 -20.92
N THR A 36 -30.39 -13.27 -21.59
CA THR A 36 -29.67 -14.36 -22.27
C THR A 36 -28.21 -14.39 -21.85
N CYS A 37 -27.69 -15.60 -21.69
CA CYS A 37 -26.30 -15.81 -21.38
C CYS A 37 -25.71 -16.95 -22.20
N ALA A 38 -24.46 -16.82 -22.65
CA ALA A 38 -23.72 -17.87 -23.34
C ALA A 38 -22.23 -17.83 -22.95
N VAL A 39 -21.55 -18.96 -23.13
CA VAL A 39 -20.07 -19.04 -23.11
C VAL A 39 -19.57 -19.05 -24.55
N ILE A 40 -18.70 -18.11 -24.88
CA ILE A 40 -18.02 -18.08 -26.19
C ILE A 40 -16.63 -18.66 -26.02
N LEU A 41 -16.35 -19.72 -26.74
CA LEU A 41 -15.06 -20.41 -26.69
C LEU A 41 -14.16 -20.00 -27.86
N TYR A 42 -12.89 -19.83 -27.57
CA TYR A 42 -11.84 -19.52 -28.55
C TYR A 42 -10.70 -20.52 -28.40
N ARG A 43 -9.99 -20.80 -29.48
CA ARG A 43 -8.63 -21.37 -29.37
C ARG A 43 -7.68 -20.28 -28.91
N LYS A 44 -6.67 -20.64 -28.11
CA LYS A 44 -5.66 -19.69 -27.63
C LYS A 44 -5.10 -18.86 -28.77
N GLY A 45 -5.23 -17.54 -28.66
CA GLY A 45 -4.75 -16.58 -29.65
C GLY A 45 -5.58 -16.45 -30.95
N ALA A 46 -6.67 -17.20 -31.12
CA ALA A 46 -7.52 -17.11 -32.32
C ALA A 46 -8.38 -15.83 -32.29
N LYS A 47 -8.56 -15.18 -33.45
CA LYS A 47 -9.45 -14.01 -33.58
C LYS A 47 -10.93 -14.39 -33.62
N SER A 48 -11.26 -15.52 -34.22
CA SER A 48 -12.65 -15.97 -34.40
C SER A 48 -13.03 -17.00 -33.34
N PRO A 49 -14.27 -16.99 -32.86
CA PRO A 49 -14.75 -17.98 -31.89
C PRO A 49 -14.73 -19.38 -32.48
N ARG A 50 -14.37 -20.35 -31.66
CA ARG A 50 -14.53 -21.78 -32.00
C ARG A 50 -15.99 -22.19 -31.94
N GLY A 51 -16.74 -21.59 -31.03
CA GLY A 51 -18.16 -21.85 -30.88
C GLY A 51 -18.77 -21.11 -29.70
N ARG A 52 -20.09 -21.23 -29.63
CA ARG A 52 -20.96 -20.60 -28.65
C ARG A 52 -21.82 -21.69 -27.97
N ILE A 53 -21.86 -21.65 -26.65
CA ILE A 53 -22.69 -22.58 -25.84
C ILE A 53 -23.64 -21.72 -25.00
N GLU A 54 -24.93 -21.78 -25.32
CA GLU A 54 -25.96 -21.07 -24.58
C GLU A 54 -26.28 -21.73 -23.24
N PHE A 55 -26.46 -20.91 -22.22
CA PHE A 55 -27.05 -21.38 -20.99
C PHE A 55 -28.54 -21.75 -21.23
N PRO A 56 -28.99 -22.91 -20.83
CA PRO A 56 -30.42 -23.25 -20.87
C PRO A 56 -31.23 -22.26 -20.03
N VAL A 57 -32.44 -21.93 -20.43
CA VAL A 57 -33.34 -21.01 -19.71
C VAL A 57 -33.51 -21.40 -18.24
N ASN A 58 -33.55 -22.70 -17.97
CA ASN A 58 -33.66 -23.25 -16.61
C ASN A 58 -32.30 -23.31 -15.86
N ALA A 59 -31.22 -22.86 -16.46
CA ALA A 59 -29.89 -22.78 -15.83
C ALA A 59 -29.69 -21.50 -15.00
N ARG A 60 -30.70 -20.66 -14.92
CA ARG A 60 -30.69 -19.45 -14.12
C ARG A 60 -31.42 -19.66 -12.79
N THR A 61 -30.76 -19.31 -11.70
CA THR A 61 -31.34 -19.27 -10.35
C THR A 61 -31.09 -17.90 -9.75
N GLY A 62 -32.13 -17.09 -9.57
CA GLY A 62 -31.99 -15.69 -9.20
C GLY A 62 -31.21 -14.92 -10.27
N ASP A 63 -30.12 -14.28 -9.86
CA ASP A 63 -29.21 -13.54 -10.76
C ASP A 63 -27.99 -14.37 -11.19
N VAL A 64 -27.97 -15.69 -10.98
CA VAL A 64 -26.83 -16.55 -11.32
C VAL A 64 -27.20 -17.50 -12.46
N TRP A 65 -26.41 -17.46 -13.52
CA TRP A 65 -26.41 -18.44 -14.60
C TRP A 65 -25.37 -19.52 -14.31
N SER A 66 -25.78 -20.80 -14.35
CA SER A 66 -24.92 -21.91 -13.93
C SER A 66 -25.13 -23.13 -14.82
N MET A 67 -24.05 -23.66 -15.40
CA MET A 67 -24.12 -24.90 -16.20
C MET A 67 -22.80 -25.66 -16.17
N THR A 68 -22.91 -27.00 -16.21
CA THR A 68 -21.76 -27.87 -16.45
C THR A 68 -21.70 -28.26 -17.91
N VAL A 69 -20.56 -28.12 -18.54
CA VAL A 69 -20.31 -28.50 -19.93
C VAL A 69 -19.22 -29.58 -19.96
N LEU A 70 -19.56 -30.74 -20.45
CA LEU A 70 -18.65 -31.88 -20.68
C LEU A 70 -18.01 -31.75 -22.06
N GLY A 71 -16.69 -31.98 -22.13
CA GLY A 71 -15.90 -31.88 -23.35
C GLY A 71 -14.43 -31.60 -23.10
N ASP A 72 -13.65 -31.57 -24.19
CA ASP A 72 -12.24 -31.23 -24.12
C ASP A 72 -12.04 -29.71 -24.26
N PHE A 73 -11.61 -29.09 -23.19
CA PHE A 73 -11.33 -27.66 -23.08
C PHE A 73 -9.83 -27.32 -23.21
N SER A 74 -8.98 -28.30 -23.49
CA SER A 74 -7.53 -28.10 -23.59
C SER A 74 -7.17 -26.99 -24.59
N GLY A 75 -6.41 -25.99 -24.15
CA GLY A 75 -5.97 -24.86 -24.98
C GLY A 75 -7.09 -23.92 -25.42
N LEU A 76 -8.21 -23.91 -24.72
CA LEU A 76 -9.31 -22.98 -24.97
C LEU A 76 -9.28 -21.79 -24.00
N GLU A 77 -9.86 -20.70 -24.49
CA GLU A 77 -10.13 -19.47 -23.76
C GLU A 77 -11.62 -19.16 -23.89
N TYR A 78 -12.20 -18.47 -22.91
CA TYR A 78 -13.60 -18.10 -22.96
C TYR A 78 -13.85 -16.65 -22.55
N VAL A 79 -15.03 -16.19 -22.93
CA VAL A 79 -15.73 -15.02 -22.38
C VAL A 79 -17.18 -15.36 -22.22
N TYR A 80 -17.89 -14.62 -21.39
CA TYR A 80 -19.35 -14.67 -21.39
C TYR A 80 -19.92 -13.75 -22.46
N GLU A 81 -21.13 -14.06 -22.91
CA GLU A 81 -21.96 -13.18 -23.72
C GLU A 81 -23.28 -13.00 -22.99
N VAL A 82 -23.64 -11.77 -22.69
CA VAL A 82 -24.88 -11.37 -22.03
C VAL A 82 -25.64 -10.44 -22.96
N ASP A 83 -26.85 -10.82 -23.35
CA ASP A 83 -27.72 -10.05 -24.25
C ASP A 83 -26.98 -9.56 -25.51
N GLY A 84 -26.12 -10.43 -26.07
CA GLY A 84 -25.33 -10.18 -27.27
C GLY A 84 -24.04 -9.38 -27.05
N GLN A 85 -23.75 -8.94 -25.83
CA GLN A 85 -22.50 -8.27 -25.49
C GLN A 85 -21.51 -9.23 -24.82
N GLN A 86 -20.28 -9.24 -25.30
CA GLN A 86 -19.24 -10.09 -24.71
C GLN A 86 -18.59 -9.39 -23.51
N VAL A 87 -18.52 -10.11 -22.39
CA VAL A 87 -17.95 -9.65 -21.13
C VAL A 87 -16.94 -10.66 -20.60
N PRO A 88 -15.78 -10.23 -20.11
CA PRO A 88 -14.84 -11.10 -19.41
C PRO A 88 -15.45 -11.67 -18.13
N ASP A 89 -14.91 -12.79 -17.67
CA ASP A 89 -15.33 -13.36 -16.39
C ASP A 89 -14.84 -12.48 -15.20
N PRO A 90 -15.75 -11.92 -14.39
CA PRO A 90 -15.34 -11.12 -13.23
C PRO A 90 -14.64 -11.95 -12.13
N TYR A 91 -14.81 -13.28 -12.14
CA TYR A 91 -14.12 -14.20 -11.24
C TYR A 91 -12.94 -14.91 -11.92
N GLY A 92 -12.54 -14.44 -13.11
CA GLY A 92 -11.39 -14.98 -13.82
C GLY A 92 -10.09 -14.78 -13.04
N ARG A 93 -9.31 -15.87 -12.92
CA ARG A 93 -8.04 -15.88 -12.15
C ARG A 93 -6.82 -15.53 -13.01
N LYS A 94 -6.95 -15.58 -14.32
CA LYS A 94 -5.92 -15.28 -15.30
C LYS A 94 -6.55 -14.71 -16.57
N PHE A 95 -5.84 -13.79 -17.23
CA PHE A 95 -6.32 -13.19 -18.46
C PHE A 95 -5.28 -13.25 -19.57
N THR A 96 -5.72 -13.42 -20.81
CA THR A 96 -4.87 -13.35 -22.02
C THR A 96 -4.98 -11.98 -22.66
N GLY A 97 -3.91 -11.56 -23.33
CA GLY A 97 -3.84 -10.24 -23.95
C GLY A 97 -3.25 -9.14 -23.05
N MET A 98 -3.00 -9.42 -21.76
CA MET A 98 -2.57 -8.47 -20.72
C MET A 98 -1.06 -8.54 -20.39
N GLN A 99 -0.25 -9.25 -21.22
CA GLN A 99 1.14 -9.57 -20.88
C GLN A 99 2.11 -8.39 -21.01
N ARG A 100 1.77 -7.39 -21.82
CA ARG A 100 2.64 -6.24 -22.09
C ARG A 100 2.04 -4.97 -21.51
N TRP A 101 2.75 -4.40 -20.57
CA TRP A 101 2.40 -3.14 -19.97
C TRP A 101 2.23 -2.02 -21.01
N GLY A 102 1.09 -1.30 -20.94
CA GLY A 102 0.79 -0.12 -21.75
C GLY A 102 0.76 -0.36 -23.27
N SER A 103 0.54 -1.56 -23.73
CA SER A 103 0.55 -1.89 -25.16
C SER A 103 -0.74 -1.47 -25.86
N LEU A 104 -0.68 -0.51 -26.78
CA LEU A 104 -1.81 -0.09 -27.62
C LEU A 104 -2.39 -1.22 -28.49
N ALA A 105 -1.56 -2.20 -28.88
CA ALA A 105 -2.02 -3.38 -29.63
C ALA A 105 -3.05 -4.23 -28.87
N ARG A 106 -3.25 -3.96 -27.60
CA ARG A 106 -4.22 -4.61 -26.76
C ARG A 106 -5.66 -4.12 -27.00
N LEU A 107 -5.84 -2.87 -27.43
CA LEU A 107 -7.18 -2.32 -27.74
C LEU A 107 -7.89 -3.10 -28.84
N ASP A 108 -7.14 -3.76 -29.72
CA ASP A 108 -7.66 -4.62 -30.79
C ASP A 108 -7.88 -6.07 -30.33
N ARG A 109 -7.63 -6.38 -29.05
CA ARG A 109 -7.73 -7.73 -28.52
C ARG A 109 -8.75 -7.81 -27.40
N GLN A 110 -9.63 -8.76 -27.52
CA GLN A 110 -10.55 -9.10 -26.45
C GLN A 110 -9.80 -9.74 -25.27
N VAL A 111 -10.09 -9.29 -24.06
CA VAL A 111 -9.63 -9.91 -22.82
C VAL A 111 -10.39 -11.21 -22.62
N ARG A 112 -9.69 -12.32 -22.42
CA ARG A 112 -10.27 -13.67 -22.28
C ARG A 112 -9.66 -14.41 -21.12
N THR A 113 -10.43 -15.32 -20.55
CA THR A 113 -10.00 -16.21 -19.47
C THR A 113 -9.57 -17.55 -20.07
N PRO A 114 -8.32 -18.03 -19.85
CA PRO A 114 -7.94 -19.39 -20.21
C PRO A 114 -8.74 -20.40 -19.41
N VAL A 115 -9.15 -21.51 -20.07
CA VAL A 115 -9.77 -22.62 -19.35
C VAL A 115 -8.66 -23.47 -18.74
N ASP A 116 -8.57 -23.47 -17.42
CA ASP A 116 -7.66 -24.34 -16.67
C ASP A 116 -8.43 -25.57 -16.17
N THR A 117 -8.14 -26.71 -16.75
CA THR A 117 -8.72 -28.00 -16.36
C THR A 117 -7.78 -28.84 -15.50
N GLU A 118 -6.51 -28.45 -15.38
CA GLU A 118 -5.52 -29.23 -14.64
C GLU A 118 -5.48 -28.87 -13.14
N GLY A 119 -5.81 -27.63 -12.79
CA GLY A 119 -6.01 -27.14 -11.43
C GLY A 119 -4.94 -27.58 -10.43
N LYS A 120 -3.67 -27.56 -10.82
CA LYS A 120 -2.58 -27.95 -9.90
C LYS A 120 -2.52 -26.98 -8.75
N ALA A 121 -2.78 -27.45 -7.55
CA ALA A 121 -2.60 -26.68 -6.33
C ALA A 121 -1.14 -26.23 -6.23
N TYR A 122 -0.93 -24.96 -5.82
CA TYR A 122 0.40 -24.45 -5.52
C TYR A 122 0.90 -25.09 -4.24
N ASP A 123 2.15 -25.52 -4.23
CA ASP A 123 2.79 -26.07 -3.04
C ASP A 123 3.34 -24.94 -2.16
N TRP A 124 2.62 -24.65 -1.12
CA TRP A 124 3.03 -23.65 -0.12
C TRP A 124 4.12 -24.18 0.84
N GLU A 125 4.42 -25.49 0.81
CA GLU A 125 5.41 -26.14 1.70
C GLU A 125 5.07 -25.85 3.17
N ASP A 126 6.02 -25.26 3.91
CA ASP A 126 5.93 -24.89 5.32
C ASP A 126 5.64 -23.38 5.52
N ASP A 127 4.90 -22.76 4.61
CA ASP A 127 4.56 -21.35 4.68
C ASP A 127 3.77 -21.00 5.95
N ILE A 128 4.25 -20.02 6.71
CA ILE A 128 3.64 -19.53 7.95
C ILE A 128 3.58 -18.03 7.92
N LEU A 129 2.38 -17.47 8.17
CA LEU A 129 2.18 -16.03 8.28
C LEU A 129 2.97 -15.47 9.47
N PRO A 130 3.73 -14.39 9.30
CA PRO A 130 4.53 -13.78 10.37
C PRO A 130 3.71 -13.22 11.55
N CYS A 131 2.48 -12.78 11.32
CA CYS A 131 1.53 -12.28 12.33
C CYS A 131 2.13 -11.20 13.25
N ILE A 132 2.79 -10.18 12.69
CA ILE A 132 3.49 -9.13 13.44
C ILE A 132 2.46 -8.14 14.01
N PRO A 133 2.44 -7.85 15.33
CA PRO A 133 1.51 -6.85 15.89
C PRO A 133 1.76 -5.45 15.33
N TYR A 134 0.72 -4.60 15.25
CA TYR A 134 0.82 -3.25 14.70
C TYR A 134 1.88 -2.36 15.37
N ASP A 135 2.07 -2.51 16.68
CA ASP A 135 3.09 -1.77 17.43
C ASP A 135 4.53 -2.16 17.03
N GLN A 136 4.73 -3.36 16.51
CA GLN A 136 6.02 -3.85 16.02
C GLN A 136 6.21 -3.69 14.51
N CYS A 137 5.16 -3.29 13.79
CA CYS A 137 5.23 -3.08 12.36
C CYS A 137 6.01 -1.81 11.99
N VAL A 138 6.81 -1.92 10.93
CA VAL A 138 7.35 -0.82 10.13
C VAL A 138 6.96 -1.11 8.69
N ILE A 139 6.01 -0.34 8.18
CA ILE A 139 5.44 -0.55 6.85
C ILE A 139 6.31 0.15 5.80
N TYR A 140 6.58 -0.53 4.69
CA TYR A 140 7.26 0.03 3.52
C TYR A 140 6.34 -0.03 2.30
N HIS A 141 5.88 1.13 1.85
CA HIS A 141 4.93 1.26 0.77
C HIS A 141 5.62 1.25 -0.59
N ILE A 142 5.22 0.33 -1.47
CA ILE A 142 5.82 0.16 -2.80
C ILE A 142 4.78 0.13 -3.92
N HIS A 143 5.23 0.50 -5.12
CA HIS A 143 4.58 0.17 -6.38
C HIS A 143 5.38 -0.94 -7.08
N THR A 144 4.79 -2.10 -7.36
CA THR A 144 5.49 -3.28 -7.91
C THR A 144 6.42 -2.93 -9.06
N ARG A 145 5.89 -2.22 -10.07
CA ARG A 145 6.68 -1.83 -11.25
C ARG A 145 7.70 -0.76 -10.92
N GLY A 146 7.30 0.32 -10.23
CA GLY A 146 8.16 1.46 -9.92
C GLY A 146 9.33 1.12 -9.00
N PHE A 147 9.18 0.15 -8.14
CA PHE A 147 10.20 -0.23 -7.17
C PHE A 147 11.49 -0.72 -7.82
N THR A 148 11.39 -1.51 -8.90
CA THR A 148 12.57 -2.12 -9.52
C THR A 148 12.75 -1.82 -11.01
N LYS A 149 11.85 -1.06 -11.65
CA LYS A 149 11.87 -0.84 -13.10
C LYS A 149 13.09 -0.07 -13.60
N HIS A 150 13.55 0.93 -12.83
CA HIS A 150 14.68 1.76 -13.20
C HIS A 150 15.96 0.92 -13.38
N ALA A 151 16.79 1.27 -14.37
CA ALA A 151 18.01 0.52 -14.72
C ALA A 151 19.00 0.40 -13.55
N SER A 152 19.02 1.41 -12.64
CA SER A 152 19.87 1.42 -11.44
C SER A 152 19.44 0.43 -10.36
N SER A 153 18.35 -0.34 -10.55
CA SER A 153 17.93 -1.35 -9.57
C SER A 153 18.94 -2.47 -9.37
N GLY A 154 19.89 -2.65 -10.31
CA GLY A 154 20.89 -3.72 -10.27
C GLY A 154 20.32 -5.11 -10.62
N LEU A 155 19.05 -5.17 -11.05
CA LEU A 155 18.40 -6.42 -11.45
C LEU A 155 18.52 -6.66 -12.96
N GLU A 156 18.39 -7.92 -13.35
CA GLU A 156 18.32 -8.30 -14.76
C GLU A 156 17.04 -7.75 -15.43
N GLY A 157 17.07 -7.58 -16.77
CA GLY A 157 16.01 -6.92 -17.52
C GLY A 157 14.62 -7.51 -17.29
N ASP A 158 14.53 -8.84 -17.23
CA ASP A 158 13.27 -9.57 -17.10
C ASP A 158 12.67 -9.51 -15.68
N SER A 159 13.51 -9.32 -14.65
CA SER A 159 13.05 -9.16 -13.27
C SER A 159 12.61 -7.73 -12.95
N ARG A 160 12.98 -6.73 -13.77
CA ARG A 160 12.69 -5.32 -13.46
C ARG A 160 11.20 -4.99 -13.58
N GLY A 161 10.63 -4.49 -12.50
CA GLY A 161 9.23 -4.07 -12.45
C GLY A 161 8.26 -5.23 -12.34
N THR A 162 8.69 -6.34 -11.73
CA THR A 162 7.91 -7.57 -11.58
C THR A 162 7.85 -8.02 -10.12
N PHE A 163 6.99 -9.00 -9.83
CA PHE A 163 6.91 -9.64 -8.51
C PHE A 163 8.24 -10.31 -8.13
N LYS A 164 8.90 -10.95 -9.09
CA LYS A 164 10.24 -11.50 -8.90
C LYS A 164 11.25 -10.40 -8.52
N GLY A 165 11.18 -9.24 -9.15
CA GLY A 165 12.04 -8.11 -8.81
C GLY A 165 11.81 -7.59 -7.39
N VAL A 166 10.58 -7.65 -6.87
CA VAL A 166 10.29 -7.35 -5.45
C VAL A 166 10.94 -8.39 -4.55
N ALA A 167 10.79 -9.69 -4.86
CA ALA A 167 11.41 -10.78 -4.11
C ALA A 167 12.95 -10.65 -4.06
N GLU A 168 13.60 -10.27 -5.16
CA GLU A 168 15.05 -10.05 -5.20
C GLU A 168 15.53 -8.88 -4.32
N LYS A 169 14.62 -7.98 -3.89
CA LYS A 169 14.89 -6.87 -2.97
C LYS A 169 14.60 -7.17 -1.49
N ILE A 170 14.18 -8.37 -1.14
CA ILE A 170 13.94 -8.79 0.25
C ILE A 170 15.18 -8.55 1.16
N PRO A 171 16.42 -8.86 0.74
CA PRO A 171 17.59 -8.58 1.59
C PRO A 171 17.75 -7.09 1.93
N TYR A 172 17.44 -6.19 0.98
CA TYR A 172 17.45 -4.75 1.23
C TYR A 172 16.39 -4.34 2.26
N LEU A 173 15.16 -4.83 2.11
CA LEU A 173 14.07 -4.53 3.04
C LEU A 173 14.38 -5.00 4.46
N LYS A 174 14.96 -6.17 4.60
CA LYS A 174 15.44 -6.71 5.90
C LYS A 174 16.54 -5.87 6.51
N ASP A 175 17.54 -5.47 5.73
CA ASP A 175 18.66 -4.64 6.18
C ASP A 175 18.18 -3.24 6.61
N LEU A 176 17.18 -2.69 5.93
CA LEU A 176 16.54 -1.43 6.34
C LEU A 176 15.76 -1.54 7.65
N GLY A 177 15.34 -2.75 8.04
CA GLY A 177 14.57 -3.00 9.27
C GLY A 177 13.04 -3.01 9.05
N ILE A 178 12.59 -3.15 7.80
CA ILE A 178 11.17 -3.29 7.44
C ILE A 178 10.60 -4.61 7.96
N THR A 179 9.34 -4.60 8.34
CA THR A 179 8.59 -5.79 8.77
C THR A 179 7.42 -6.11 7.85
N THR A 180 6.85 -5.11 7.22
CA THR A 180 5.62 -5.25 6.42
C THR A 180 5.76 -4.47 5.12
N VAL A 181 5.54 -5.13 3.99
CA VAL A 181 5.48 -4.49 2.67
C VAL A 181 4.03 -4.18 2.34
N GLU A 182 3.72 -2.93 2.06
CA GLU A 182 2.43 -2.52 1.50
C GLU A 182 2.59 -2.30 0.01
N MET A 183 1.82 -3.03 -0.78
CA MET A 183 1.93 -3.06 -2.24
C MET A 183 0.71 -2.41 -2.89
N MET A 184 0.94 -1.39 -3.72
CA MET A 184 -0.09 -0.80 -4.58
C MET A 184 -0.74 -1.86 -5.47
N PRO A 185 -1.97 -1.62 -6.02
CA PRO A 185 -2.82 -2.67 -6.59
C PRO A 185 -2.08 -3.67 -7.47
N PRO A 186 -1.96 -4.94 -7.05
CA PRO A 186 -1.30 -5.98 -7.82
C PRO A 186 -2.28 -6.77 -8.70
N VAL A 187 -3.58 -6.44 -8.64
CA VAL A 187 -4.64 -7.07 -9.42
C VAL A 187 -4.56 -6.71 -10.89
N GLU A 188 -5.20 -7.48 -11.76
CA GLU A 188 -5.24 -7.15 -13.19
C GLU A 188 -6.20 -5.98 -13.43
N PHE A 189 -5.72 -4.93 -14.10
CA PHE A 189 -6.48 -3.73 -14.43
C PHE A 189 -6.08 -3.18 -15.81
N GLU A 190 -6.93 -2.29 -16.38
CA GLU A 190 -6.61 -1.59 -17.62
C GLU A 190 -5.57 -0.51 -17.40
N GLU A 191 -4.43 -0.62 -18.09
CA GLU A 191 -3.37 0.40 -18.03
C GLU A 191 -3.63 1.59 -18.95
N LEU A 192 -4.40 1.41 -20.01
CA LEU A 192 -4.67 2.47 -20.97
C LEU A 192 -5.84 3.32 -20.50
N ILE A 193 -5.59 4.61 -20.32
CA ILE A 193 -6.66 5.56 -20.01
C ILE A 193 -7.42 5.86 -21.30
N ILE A 194 -8.65 5.38 -21.37
CA ILE A 194 -9.57 5.65 -22.47
C ILE A 194 -10.48 6.79 -22.00
N PRO A 195 -10.45 7.97 -22.64
CA PRO A 195 -11.32 9.07 -22.27
C PRO A 195 -12.79 8.65 -22.36
N GLU A 196 -13.57 8.97 -21.34
CA GLU A 196 -15.01 8.74 -21.37
C GLU A 196 -15.65 9.56 -22.49
N ARG A 197 -16.52 8.94 -23.31
CA ARG A 197 -17.35 9.67 -24.27
C ARG A 197 -18.34 10.55 -23.51
N VAL A 198 -18.19 11.85 -23.64
CA VAL A 198 -19.26 12.77 -23.25
C VAL A 198 -20.33 12.70 -24.34
N ASP A 199 -21.49 12.13 -24.02
CA ASP A 199 -22.59 12.01 -24.96
C ASP A 199 -22.90 13.37 -25.62
N GLY A 200 -22.89 13.37 -26.96
CA GLY A 200 -23.14 14.57 -27.76
C GLY A 200 -21.91 15.43 -28.08
N SER A 201 -20.72 15.09 -27.67
CA SER A 201 -19.50 15.79 -28.06
C SER A 201 -18.95 15.25 -29.39
N PRO A 202 -18.86 16.09 -30.46
CA PRO A 202 -18.21 15.71 -31.71
C PRO A 202 -16.69 15.50 -31.57
N PHE A 203 -16.11 15.87 -30.42
CA PHE A 203 -14.68 15.79 -30.12
C PHE A 203 -14.33 14.64 -29.17
N ALA A 204 -15.26 13.70 -28.92
CA ALA A 204 -14.95 12.52 -28.10
C ALA A 204 -13.83 11.72 -28.76
N ALA A 205 -12.70 11.63 -28.12
CA ALA A 205 -11.57 10.86 -28.60
C ALA A 205 -11.94 9.37 -28.58
N GLU A 206 -11.88 8.73 -29.75
CA GLU A 206 -12.04 7.27 -29.89
C GLU A 206 -10.77 6.51 -29.50
N LYS A 207 -9.68 7.20 -29.24
CA LYS A 207 -8.36 6.63 -28.93
C LYS A 207 -7.92 7.08 -27.53
N PRO A 208 -7.14 6.23 -26.83
CA PRO A 208 -6.50 6.66 -25.59
C PRO A 208 -5.69 7.93 -25.84
N ASP A 209 -5.68 8.84 -24.90
CA ASP A 209 -4.89 10.07 -24.97
C ASP A 209 -3.37 9.83 -24.82
N GLY A 210 -2.94 8.57 -24.73
CA GLY A 210 -1.56 8.14 -24.55
C GLY A 210 -1.11 8.10 -23.10
N LYS A 211 -1.97 8.46 -22.15
CA LYS A 211 -1.69 8.32 -20.72
C LYS A 211 -1.89 6.88 -20.27
N LEU A 212 -1.12 6.51 -19.26
CA LEU A 212 -1.22 5.20 -18.61
C LEU A 212 -1.78 5.35 -17.21
N ASN A 213 -2.66 4.46 -16.80
CA ASN A 213 -3.03 4.28 -15.41
C ASN A 213 -1.87 3.55 -14.71
N TYR A 214 -0.91 4.31 -14.19
CA TYR A 214 0.27 3.73 -13.56
C TYR A 214 -0.02 3.20 -12.16
N TRP A 215 -0.85 3.88 -11.38
CA TRP A 215 -1.14 3.47 -10.00
C TRP A 215 -2.07 2.26 -9.88
N GLY A 216 -2.98 2.06 -10.84
CA GLY A 216 -3.96 0.99 -10.77
C GLY A 216 -5.17 1.30 -9.89
N TYR A 217 -5.41 2.56 -9.52
CA TYR A 217 -6.62 2.95 -8.78
C TYR A 217 -7.80 3.07 -9.75
N THR A 218 -8.30 1.93 -10.16
CA THR A 218 -9.43 1.75 -11.07
C THR A 218 -10.08 0.40 -10.82
N GLY A 219 -11.33 0.21 -11.27
CA GLY A 219 -11.95 -1.10 -11.33
C GLY A 219 -11.11 -2.08 -12.14
N GLY A 220 -11.08 -3.35 -11.74
CA GLY A 220 -10.22 -4.35 -12.35
C GLY A 220 -10.78 -5.77 -12.26
N TYR A 221 -9.95 -6.74 -12.63
CA TYR A 221 -10.23 -8.16 -12.50
C TYR A 221 -9.58 -8.66 -11.21
N TYR A 222 -10.32 -8.52 -10.13
CA TYR A 222 -9.80 -8.62 -8.76
C TYR A 222 -9.30 -10.01 -8.35
N PHE A 223 -9.70 -11.08 -9.07
CA PHE A 223 -9.26 -12.45 -8.77
C PHE A 223 -7.97 -12.85 -9.50
N ALA A 224 -7.37 -11.94 -10.25
CA ALA A 224 -6.16 -12.21 -11.03
C ALA A 224 -5.01 -11.28 -10.64
N PRO A 225 -3.80 -11.80 -10.34
CA PRO A 225 -2.60 -10.97 -10.26
C PRO A 225 -2.26 -10.38 -11.63
N LYS A 226 -1.72 -9.17 -11.63
CA LYS A 226 -1.42 -8.45 -12.86
C LYS A 226 -0.37 -9.17 -13.72
N CYS A 227 -0.79 -9.59 -14.91
CA CYS A 227 0.05 -10.36 -15.83
C CYS A 227 1.32 -9.59 -16.26
N ALA A 228 1.20 -8.27 -16.45
CA ALA A 228 2.33 -7.42 -16.83
C ALA A 228 3.39 -7.26 -15.71
N TYR A 229 3.07 -7.64 -14.47
CA TYR A 229 4.02 -7.64 -13.34
C TYR A 229 4.73 -8.99 -13.15
N SER A 230 4.50 -9.98 -14.01
CA SER A 230 5.28 -11.21 -14.00
C SER A 230 6.47 -11.16 -14.95
N SER A 231 7.49 -11.96 -14.68
CA SER A 231 8.75 -12.04 -15.42
C SER A 231 8.71 -13.08 -16.55
N GLY A 232 9.76 -13.11 -17.35
CA GLY A 232 10.00 -14.12 -18.37
C GLY A 232 9.11 -14.05 -19.61
N PRO A 233 9.37 -14.91 -20.60
CA PRO A 233 8.62 -14.96 -21.85
C PRO A 233 7.24 -15.61 -21.70
N VAL A 234 7.12 -16.59 -20.80
CA VAL A 234 5.86 -17.22 -20.42
C VAL A 234 5.44 -16.63 -19.08
N ARG A 235 4.42 -15.77 -19.12
CA ARG A 235 3.93 -15.06 -17.94
C ARG A 235 3.08 -16.01 -17.08
N GLU A 236 3.51 -16.22 -15.84
CA GLU A 236 2.81 -17.01 -14.83
C GLU A 236 2.57 -16.15 -13.57
N PRO A 237 1.69 -15.12 -13.65
CA PRO A 237 1.56 -14.13 -12.58
C PRO A 237 1.11 -14.75 -11.26
N GLU A 238 0.23 -15.74 -11.29
CA GLU A 238 -0.26 -16.45 -10.10
C GLU A 238 0.88 -17.13 -9.34
N ARG A 239 1.72 -17.86 -10.06
CA ARG A 239 2.86 -18.58 -9.48
C ARG A 239 3.91 -17.61 -8.95
N GLU A 240 4.31 -16.62 -9.77
CA GLU A 240 5.35 -15.67 -9.39
C GLU A 240 4.93 -14.82 -8.19
N PHE A 241 3.63 -14.48 -8.09
CA PHE A 241 3.11 -13.79 -6.92
C PHE A 241 3.19 -14.67 -5.67
N LYS A 242 2.78 -15.94 -5.73
CA LYS A 242 2.87 -16.90 -4.63
C LYS A 242 4.33 -17.15 -4.22
N ASP A 243 5.24 -17.29 -5.18
CA ASP A 243 6.67 -17.42 -4.91
C ASP A 243 7.23 -16.18 -4.17
N MET A 244 6.79 -14.97 -4.53
CA MET A 244 7.14 -13.74 -3.83
C MET A 244 6.61 -13.72 -2.39
N VAL A 245 5.34 -14.06 -2.17
CA VAL A 245 4.74 -14.10 -0.82
C VAL A 245 5.48 -15.09 0.06
N LYS A 246 5.68 -16.32 -0.42
CA LYS A 246 6.44 -17.35 0.30
C LYS A 246 7.87 -16.88 0.65
N ALA A 247 8.54 -16.16 -0.25
CA ALA A 247 9.86 -15.60 0.01
C ALA A 247 9.84 -14.48 1.07
N LEU A 248 8.81 -13.63 1.08
CA LEU A 248 8.60 -12.61 2.11
C LEU A 248 8.40 -13.27 3.48
N HIS A 249 7.49 -14.24 3.59
CA HIS A 249 7.21 -14.95 4.85
C HIS A 249 8.45 -15.67 5.39
N ARG A 250 9.20 -16.36 4.55
CA ARG A 250 10.49 -16.98 4.94
C ARG A 250 11.50 -15.97 5.47
N ALA A 251 11.44 -14.74 5.01
CA ALA A 251 12.26 -13.65 5.52
C ALA A 251 11.66 -13.00 6.78
N GLY A 252 10.48 -13.40 7.24
CA GLY A 252 9.75 -12.80 8.36
C GLY A 252 9.18 -11.42 8.00
N LEU A 253 8.78 -11.22 6.76
CA LEU A 253 8.12 -10.01 6.26
C LEU A 253 6.67 -10.31 5.89
N GLU A 254 5.76 -9.41 6.27
CA GLU A 254 4.36 -9.45 5.88
C GLU A 254 4.12 -8.75 4.54
N LEU A 255 3.04 -9.15 3.85
CA LEU A 255 2.53 -8.47 2.65
C LEU A 255 1.11 -7.99 2.86
N VAL A 256 0.90 -6.68 2.74
CA VAL A 256 -0.40 -6.02 2.71
C VAL A 256 -0.67 -5.54 1.29
N LEU A 257 -1.85 -5.82 0.75
CA LEU A 257 -2.23 -5.39 -0.60
C LEU A 257 -3.14 -4.18 -0.56
N GLU A 258 -2.93 -3.22 -1.45
CA GLU A 258 -3.94 -2.22 -1.74
C GLU A 258 -4.95 -2.77 -2.74
N LEU A 259 -6.22 -2.71 -2.39
CA LEU A 259 -7.34 -3.00 -3.28
C LEU A 259 -8.21 -1.75 -3.41
N PHE A 260 -8.32 -1.26 -4.64
CA PHE A 260 -9.15 -0.10 -4.96
C PHE A 260 -10.52 -0.56 -5.46
N PHE A 261 -11.58 -0.01 -4.89
CA PHE A 261 -12.96 -0.25 -5.31
C PHE A 261 -13.61 1.08 -5.71
N ASP A 262 -14.25 1.13 -6.88
CA ASP A 262 -14.88 2.35 -7.40
C ASP A 262 -16.35 2.53 -6.91
N GLY A 263 -16.86 1.54 -6.17
CA GLY A 263 -18.21 1.54 -5.59
C GLY A 263 -19.27 0.93 -6.49
N LYS A 264 -18.90 0.40 -7.65
CA LYS A 264 -19.81 -0.35 -8.53
C LYS A 264 -19.92 -1.83 -8.14
N GLU A 265 -18.95 -2.32 -7.39
CA GLU A 265 -18.89 -3.70 -6.94
C GLU A 265 -19.91 -3.97 -5.84
N ALA A 266 -20.59 -5.13 -5.95
CA ALA A 266 -21.49 -5.57 -4.89
C ALA A 266 -20.69 -5.85 -3.59
N PRO A 267 -21.22 -5.52 -2.40
CA PRO A 267 -20.52 -5.77 -1.13
C PRO A 267 -20.08 -7.25 -0.94
N SER A 268 -20.89 -8.21 -1.37
CA SER A 268 -20.54 -9.63 -1.32
C SER A 268 -19.39 -9.98 -2.24
N TYR A 269 -19.29 -9.35 -3.43
CA TYR A 269 -18.18 -9.54 -4.35
C TYR A 269 -16.85 -9.01 -3.73
N VAL A 270 -16.90 -7.83 -3.10
CA VAL A 270 -15.74 -7.27 -2.39
C VAL A 270 -15.28 -8.21 -1.27
N LEU A 271 -16.22 -8.78 -0.50
CA LEU A 271 -15.90 -9.76 0.53
C LEU A 271 -15.23 -11.01 -0.06
N ASP A 272 -15.77 -11.53 -1.16
CA ASP A 272 -15.20 -12.69 -1.87
C ASP A 272 -13.77 -12.39 -2.36
N VAL A 273 -13.53 -11.20 -2.89
CA VAL A 273 -12.18 -10.75 -3.32
C VAL A 273 -11.20 -10.78 -2.15
N VAL A 274 -11.53 -10.14 -1.03
CA VAL A 274 -10.61 -10.06 0.12
C VAL A 274 -10.34 -11.44 0.70
N ARG A 275 -11.36 -12.28 0.85
CA ARG A 275 -11.21 -13.68 1.29
C ARG A 275 -10.36 -14.49 0.33
N PHE A 276 -10.55 -14.30 -0.98
CA PHE A 276 -9.78 -15.00 -2.01
C PHE A 276 -8.27 -14.71 -1.90
N TRP A 277 -7.88 -13.43 -1.78
CA TRP A 277 -6.47 -13.08 -1.62
C TRP A 277 -5.86 -13.65 -0.33
N ALA A 278 -6.63 -13.67 0.74
CA ALA A 278 -6.21 -14.29 1.98
C ALA A 278 -6.02 -15.81 1.87
N GLN A 279 -6.96 -16.50 1.19
CA GLN A 279 -6.98 -17.96 1.11
C GLN A 279 -6.04 -18.52 0.05
N GLU A 280 -6.00 -17.87 -1.11
CA GLU A 280 -5.28 -18.37 -2.28
C GLU A 280 -3.83 -17.87 -2.33
N TYR A 281 -3.61 -16.64 -1.83
CA TYR A 281 -2.31 -15.98 -1.92
C TYR A 281 -1.63 -15.73 -0.56
N HIS A 282 -2.23 -16.15 0.53
CA HIS A 282 -1.69 -16.05 1.90
C HIS A 282 -1.25 -14.62 2.28
N VAL A 283 -1.95 -13.60 1.79
CA VAL A 283 -1.60 -12.23 2.15
C VAL A 283 -1.91 -11.95 3.62
N ASP A 284 -1.08 -11.13 4.28
CA ASP A 284 -1.20 -10.82 5.71
C ASP A 284 -2.20 -9.71 5.99
N GLY A 285 -2.56 -8.96 4.96
CA GLY A 285 -3.53 -7.88 5.11
C GLY A 285 -3.95 -7.24 3.80
N VAL A 286 -4.95 -6.37 3.94
CA VAL A 286 -5.49 -5.58 2.82
C VAL A 286 -5.71 -4.14 3.26
N ARG A 287 -5.23 -3.20 2.46
CA ARG A 287 -5.63 -1.80 2.52
C ARG A 287 -6.76 -1.55 1.55
N LEU A 288 -7.88 -1.08 2.10
CA LEU A 288 -9.07 -0.72 1.35
C LEU A 288 -8.95 0.72 0.85
N VAL A 289 -9.00 0.90 -0.46
CA VAL A 289 -8.92 2.21 -1.12
C VAL A 289 -10.20 2.45 -1.91
N GLY A 290 -10.71 3.68 -1.91
CA GLY A 290 -11.98 4.02 -2.56
C GLY A 290 -13.20 3.61 -1.73
N TYR A 291 -14.21 3.03 -2.38
CA TYR A 291 -15.50 2.72 -1.75
C TYR A 291 -15.61 1.24 -1.40
N ALA A 292 -15.14 0.85 -0.22
CA ALA A 292 -15.25 -0.51 0.27
C ALA A 292 -16.35 -0.64 1.35
N PRO A 293 -17.01 -1.80 1.47
CA PRO A 293 -18.01 -2.05 2.52
C PRO A 293 -17.31 -2.36 3.86
N VAL A 294 -16.69 -1.33 4.48
CA VAL A 294 -15.80 -1.46 5.65
C VAL A 294 -16.47 -2.21 6.80
N LYS A 295 -17.77 -1.97 7.07
CA LYS A 295 -18.50 -2.67 8.12
C LYS A 295 -18.55 -4.17 7.89
N LEU A 296 -18.94 -4.60 6.67
CA LEU A 296 -19.01 -6.01 6.30
C LEU A 296 -17.64 -6.71 6.43
N LEU A 297 -16.58 -6.03 6.01
CA LEU A 297 -15.22 -6.58 6.04
C LEU A 297 -14.65 -6.62 7.47
N GLY A 298 -14.85 -5.56 8.26
CA GLY A 298 -14.33 -5.45 9.63
C GLY A 298 -15.01 -6.39 10.62
N GLU A 299 -16.28 -6.75 10.37
CA GLU A 299 -17.06 -7.69 11.20
C GLU A 299 -16.95 -9.15 10.71
N ASP A 300 -16.24 -9.42 9.60
CA ASP A 300 -16.11 -10.77 9.06
C ASP A 300 -15.17 -11.64 9.91
N PRO A 301 -15.65 -12.76 10.49
CA PRO A 301 -14.81 -13.58 11.39
C PRO A 301 -13.58 -14.18 10.73
N TYR A 302 -13.66 -14.48 9.43
CA TYR A 302 -12.52 -15.02 8.69
C TYR A 302 -11.41 -13.98 8.52
N LEU A 303 -11.79 -12.72 8.25
CA LEU A 303 -10.86 -11.62 8.01
C LEU A 303 -10.25 -11.06 9.31
N SER A 304 -10.80 -11.40 10.50
CA SER A 304 -10.25 -10.98 11.79
C SER A 304 -8.80 -11.45 12.05
N ARG A 305 -8.31 -12.39 11.24
CA ARG A 305 -6.92 -12.87 11.26
C ARG A 305 -5.96 -12.04 10.40
N LEU A 306 -6.48 -11.12 9.59
CA LEU A 306 -5.72 -10.28 8.67
C LEU A 306 -5.59 -8.86 9.22
N LYS A 307 -4.59 -8.14 8.78
CA LYS A 307 -4.53 -6.68 8.92
C LYS A 307 -5.47 -6.03 7.91
N LEU A 308 -6.48 -5.33 8.40
CA LEU A 308 -7.37 -4.54 7.55
C LEU A 308 -7.10 -3.06 7.79
N LEU A 309 -6.75 -2.35 6.74
CA LEU A 309 -6.40 -0.94 6.77
C LEU A 309 -7.40 -0.14 5.93
N ALA A 310 -7.95 0.94 6.48
CA ALA A 310 -8.93 1.80 5.81
C ALA A 310 -8.76 3.25 6.25
N PRO A 311 -9.42 4.22 5.58
CA PRO A 311 -9.46 5.60 6.06
C PRO A 311 -10.16 5.76 7.42
N GLY A 312 -11.08 4.85 7.75
CA GLY A 312 -11.81 4.84 9.04
C GLY A 312 -12.66 3.59 9.18
N TRP A 313 -13.07 3.30 10.42
CA TRP A 313 -13.87 2.11 10.80
C TRP A 313 -15.15 2.49 11.52
N ASP A 314 -15.82 3.54 11.08
CA ASP A 314 -17.07 4.02 11.68
C ASP A 314 -18.15 2.94 11.69
N GLY A 315 -18.74 2.71 12.87
CA GLY A 315 -19.82 1.74 13.05
C GLY A 315 -19.38 0.27 13.03
N VAL A 316 -18.07 -0.01 13.05
CA VAL A 316 -17.50 -1.35 13.23
C VAL A 316 -17.19 -1.56 14.70
N GLU A 317 -17.63 -2.67 15.29
CA GLU A 317 -17.22 -3.07 16.63
C GLU A 317 -15.85 -3.78 16.57
N PRO A 318 -14.77 -3.17 17.09
CA PRO A 318 -13.46 -3.81 17.07
C PRO A 318 -13.44 -5.09 17.91
N GLY A 319 -12.81 -6.12 17.38
CA GLY A 319 -12.57 -7.38 18.09
C GLY A 319 -11.59 -7.23 19.27
N GLN A 320 -11.33 -8.33 19.96
CA GLN A 320 -10.35 -8.38 21.07
C GLN A 320 -8.91 -8.21 20.58
N VAL A 321 -8.62 -8.63 19.35
CA VAL A 321 -7.31 -8.50 18.71
C VAL A 321 -7.32 -7.27 17.81
N LYS A 322 -6.30 -6.43 17.93
CA LYS A 322 -6.12 -5.24 17.09
C LYS A 322 -5.74 -5.67 15.65
N HIS A 323 -6.75 -5.89 14.79
CA HIS A 323 -6.55 -6.23 13.37
C HIS A 323 -6.96 -5.11 12.41
N LEU A 324 -7.77 -4.15 12.88
CA LEU A 324 -8.16 -2.96 12.13
C LEU A 324 -7.15 -1.84 12.34
N ALA A 325 -6.85 -1.06 11.31
CA ALA A 325 -6.05 0.15 11.42
C ALA A 325 -6.54 1.26 10.51
N GLU A 326 -6.34 2.51 10.95
CA GLU A 326 -6.68 3.72 10.20
C GLU A 326 -5.43 4.39 9.64
N TYR A 327 -5.56 4.93 8.43
CA TYR A 327 -4.56 5.83 7.85
C TYR A 327 -4.71 7.22 8.43
N ASN A 328 -3.65 7.75 9.02
CA ASN A 328 -3.67 9.03 9.73
C ASN A 328 -3.16 10.18 8.85
N ASP A 329 -4.02 10.66 7.94
CA ASP A 329 -3.73 11.84 7.09
C ASP A 329 -3.41 13.08 7.95
N GLY A 330 -4.08 13.22 9.09
CA GLY A 330 -3.86 14.32 10.03
C GLY A 330 -2.43 14.35 10.56
N PHE A 331 -1.81 13.20 10.79
CA PHE A 331 -0.41 13.13 11.19
C PHE A 331 0.51 13.81 10.16
N MET A 332 0.38 13.44 8.89
CA MET A 332 1.18 14.02 7.82
C MET A 332 0.99 15.54 7.75
N MET A 333 -0.26 16.00 7.75
CA MET A 333 -0.59 17.42 7.61
C MET A 333 -0.05 18.25 8.77
N ASP A 334 -0.33 17.86 9.99
CA ASP A 334 0.02 18.62 11.19
C ASP A 334 1.51 18.56 11.50
N MET A 335 2.17 17.41 11.29
CA MET A 335 3.62 17.28 11.47
C MET A 335 4.41 18.08 10.43
N ARG A 336 3.96 18.12 9.18
CA ARG A 336 4.56 18.98 8.15
C ARG A 336 4.38 20.46 8.48
N SER A 337 3.17 20.88 8.91
CA SER A 337 2.90 22.26 9.35
C SER A 337 3.77 22.66 10.53
N PHE A 338 3.96 21.77 11.51
CA PHE A 338 4.89 22.01 12.61
C PHE A 338 6.35 22.17 12.13
N LEU A 339 6.83 21.29 11.23
CA LEU A 339 8.18 21.35 10.67
C LEU A 339 8.42 22.63 9.87
N LYS A 340 7.42 23.12 9.17
CA LYS A 340 7.42 24.38 8.43
C LYS A 340 7.48 25.58 9.38
N GLY A 341 6.97 25.44 10.61
CA GLY A 341 6.93 26.49 11.63
C GLY A 341 5.64 27.29 11.64
N ASP A 342 4.54 26.71 11.17
CA ASP A 342 3.22 27.32 11.21
C ASP A 342 2.76 27.55 12.67
N GLU A 343 1.83 28.48 12.87
CA GLU A 343 1.29 28.82 14.18
C GLU A 343 0.31 27.73 14.68
N ASP A 344 0.12 27.69 16.01
CA ASP A 344 -0.87 26.84 16.68
C ASP A 344 -0.72 25.33 16.42
N GLN A 345 0.52 24.82 16.30
CA GLN A 345 0.76 23.41 15.98
C GLN A 345 1.06 22.53 17.21
N LEU A 346 1.34 23.11 18.39
CA LEU A 346 1.80 22.31 19.54
C LEU A 346 0.76 21.34 20.09
N ASN A 347 -0.51 21.74 20.13
CA ASN A 347 -1.60 20.84 20.58
C ASN A 347 -1.75 19.64 19.63
N ARG A 348 -1.69 19.88 18.33
CA ARG A 348 -1.76 18.85 17.28
C ARG A 348 -0.56 17.91 17.33
N LEU A 349 0.65 18.49 17.49
CA LEU A 349 1.88 17.73 17.69
C LEU A 349 1.77 16.76 18.87
N VAL A 350 1.34 17.25 20.04
CA VAL A 350 1.16 16.43 21.25
C VAL A 350 0.15 15.32 21.03
N TYR A 351 -0.97 15.63 20.39
CA TYR A 351 -1.98 14.64 20.05
C TYR A 351 -1.38 13.52 19.20
N HIS A 352 -0.77 13.87 18.06
CA HIS A 352 -0.28 12.88 17.10
C HIS A 352 0.90 12.04 17.60
N ILE A 353 1.79 12.64 18.41
CA ILE A 353 2.94 11.87 18.97
C ILE A 353 2.44 10.75 19.89
N ARG A 354 1.32 10.96 20.58
CA ARG A 354 0.79 10.05 21.58
C ARG A 354 -0.31 9.12 21.06
N HIS A 355 -1.03 9.55 20.04
CA HIS A 355 -2.25 8.88 19.57
C HIS A 355 -2.00 7.44 19.15
N ASN A 356 -2.59 6.49 19.89
CA ASN A 356 -2.54 5.05 19.63
C ASN A 356 -3.68 4.33 20.37
N PRO A 357 -4.92 4.34 19.84
CA PRO A 357 -6.07 3.65 20.43
C PRO A 357 -5.77 2.16 20.68
N GLY A 358 -6.36 1.62 21.74
CA GLY A 358 -6.10 0.23 22.14
C GLY A 358 -6.69 -0.82 21.19
N GLN A 359 -7.76 -0.49 20.47
CA GLN A 359 -8.54 -1.45 19.67
C GLN A 359 -8.30 -1.32 18.16
N VAL A 360 -8.06 -0.09 17.67
CA VAL A 360 -7.79 0.19 16.26
C VAL A 360 -6.36 0.70 16.12
N GLY A 361 -5.59 0.15 15.21
CA GLY A 361 -4.25 0.62 14.89
C GLY A 361 -4.28 1.98 14.18
N VAL A 362 -3.17 2.70 14.26
CA VAL A 362 -3.00 3.98 13.57
C VAL A 362 -1.74 3.91 12.72
N VAL A 363 -1.89 4.08 11.41
CA VAL A 363 -0.76 4.10 10.46
C VAL A 363 -0.37 5.55 10.21
N ASN A 364 0.80 5.94 10.71
CA ASN A 364 1.36 7.28 10.56
C ASN A 364 2.34 7.34 9.40
N TYR A 365 2.33 8.42 8.64
CA TYR A 365 3.26 8.65 7.54
C TYR A 365 3.54 10.15 7.34
N MET A 366 4.70 10.45 6.75
CA MET A 366 5.11 11.81 6.40
C MET A 366 5.00 12.06 4.89
N ALA A 367 4.89 11.01 4.09
CA ALA A 367 4.67 11.04 2.65
C ALA A 367 3.86 9.80 2.24
N ASN A 368 3.02 9.94 1.22
CA ASN A 368 2.23 8.85 0.64
C ASN A 368 2.20 8.97 -0.90
N THR A 369 1.45 8.09 -1.55
CA THR A 369 1.33 8.06 -3.02
C THR A 369 0.80 9.36 -3.58
N ASN A 370 -0.29 9.88 -2.99
CA ASN A 370 -0.93 11.12 -3.40
C ASN A 370 -0.38 12.30 -2.60
N GLY A 371 0.77 12.82 -3.02
CA GLY A 371 1.44 13.92 -2.35
C GLY A 371 2.93 13.99 -2.67
N PHE A 372 3.62 14.91 -2.02
CA PHE A 372 5.07 15.06 -2.13
C PHE A 372 5.81 13.95 -1.39
N THR A 373 6.94 13.50 -1.97
CA THR A 373 7.96 12.73 -1.26
C THR A 373 8.60 13.58 -0.15
N LEU A 374 9.38 12.99 0.75
CA LEU A 374 10.09 13.78 1.76
C LEU A 374 11.08 14.79 1.14
N MET A 375 11.71 14.44 0.01
CA MET A 375 12.59 15.36 -0.69
C MET A 375 11.81 16.49 -1.36
N ASP A 376 10.66 16.20 -1.96
CA ASP A 376 9.83 17.23 -2.60
C ASP A 376 9.19 18.16 -1.57
N MET A 377 8.77 17.65 -0.41
CA MET A 377 8.25 18.43 0.72
C MET A 377 9.21 19.56 1.16
N VAL A 378 10.52 19.34 1.04
CA VAL A 378 11.55 20.33 1.42
C VAL A 378 12.15 21.06 0.22
N SER A 379 11.63 20.82 -0.98
CA SER A 379 12.19 21.36 -2.22
C SER A 379 11.21 22.18 -3.05
N TYR A 380 9.90 22.02 -2.80
CA TYR A 380 8.86 22.69 -3.57
C TYR A 380 7.79 23.28 -2.66
N ASP A 381 7.40 24.53 -2.92
CA ASP A 381 6.26 25.15 -2.25
C ASP A 381 4.96 24.89 -3.03
N THR A 382 5.06 24.73 -4.36
CA THR A 382 3.94 24.46 -5.25
C THR A 382 4.11 23.14 -5.99
N LYS A 383 3.00 22.53 -6.42
CA LYS A 383 3.02 21.34 -7.24
C LYS A 383 3.55 21.63 -8.66
N HIS A 384 4.17 20.62 -9.27
CA HIS A 384 4.68 20.64 -10.65
C HIS A 384 4.21 19.39 -11.38
N ASN A 385 2.92 19.37 -11.75
CA ASN A 385 2.25 18.26 -12.41
C ASN A 385 2.12 18.43 -13.92
N GLU A 386 2.85 19.38 -14.54
CA GLU A 386 2.78 19.69 -15.98
C GLU A 386 3.01 18.45 -16.86
N ALA A 387 3.87 17.53 -16.39
CA ALA A 387 4.12 16.25 -17.08
C ALA A 387 2.87 15.36 -17.21
N ASN A 388 1.84 15.58 -16.39
CA ASN A 388 0.60 14.82 -16.45
C ASN A 388 -0.32 15.28 -17.60
N GLY A 389 -0.02 16.42 -18.24
CA GLY A 389 -0.80 16.95 -19.37
C GLY A 389 -2.19 17.49 -18.98
N GLU A 390 -2.35 17.93 -17.72
CA GLU A 390 -3.59 18.51 -17.17
C GLU A 390 -3.43 19.96 -16.76
N GLU A 391 -2.45 20.65 -17.36
CA GLU A 391 -2.17 22.07 -17.11
C GLU A 391 -1.92 22.37 -15.62
N ASN A 392 -1.34 21.40 -14.89
CA ASN A 392 -1.06 21.47 -13.45
C ASN A 392 -2.32 21.69 -12.57
N ARG A 393 -3.51 21.29 -13.05
CA ARG A 393 -4.77 21.42 -12.29
C ARG A 393 -5.04 20.23 -11.38
N ASP A 394 -4.48 19.08 -11.69
CA ASP A 394 -4.58 17.83 -10.93
C ASP A 394 -3.73 17.86 -9.64
N GLY A 395 -4.06 16.96 -8.71
CA GLY A 395 -3.42 16.88 -7.41
C GLY A 395 -3.79 18.01 -6.45
N THR A 396 -3.29 17.93 -5.21
CA THR A 396 -3.61 18.93 -4.18
C THR A 396 -2.71 20.17 -4.25
N ASP A 397 -3.27 21.33 -3.95
CA ASP A 397 -2.50 22.57 -3.73
C ASP A 397 -1.98 22.69 -2.28
N TYR A 398 -2.49 21.86 -1.36
CA TYR A 398 -2.19 21.91 0.06
C TYR A 398 -1.17 20.84 0.45
N ASN A 399 0.13 21.11 0.22
CA ASN A 399 1.19 20.13 0.47
C ASN A 399 1.88 20.27 1.85
N GLN A 400 1.58 21.34 2.61
CA GLN A 400 2.29 21.70 3.86
C GLN A 400 3.80 21.60 3.70
N SER A 401 4.31 22.06 2.57
CA SER A 401 5.72 21.99 2.18
C SER A 401 6.43 23.31 2.38
N TRP A 402 7.76 23.26 2.36
CA TRP A 402 8.63 24.43 2.40
C TRP A 402 9.90 24.17 1.59
N ASN A 403 10.11 24.95 0.54
CA ASN A 403 11.25 24.79 -0.39
C ASN A 403 12.63 25.10 0.23
N CYS A 404 12.70 25.48 1.50
CA CYS A 404 13.90 25.90 2.21
C CYS A 404 14.61 27.11 1.57
N GLY A 405 13.84 27.96 0.85
CA GLY A 405 14.30 29.21 0.23
C GLY A 405 14.76 29.10 -1.22
N VAL A 406 14.55 27.95 -1.87
CA VAL A 406 14.79 27.76 -3.32
C VAL A 406 13.81 26.72 -3.86
N GLU A 407 12.99 27.10 -4.82
CA GLU A 407 12.08 26.19 -5.51
C GLU A 407 12.86 25.22 -6.40
N GLY A 408 12.55 23.92 -6.27
CA GLY A 408 13.17 22.87 -7.07
C GLY A 408 14.62 22.50 -6.68
N PRO A 409 15.38 21.90 -7.59
CA PRO A 409 16.73 21.42 -7.32
C PRO A 409 17.69 22.55 -6.94
N SER A 410 18.60 22.30 -6.00
CA SER A 410 19.60 23.29 -5.57
C SER A 410 20.96 22.61 -5.36
N ARG A 411 22.05 23.36 -5.69
CA ARG A 411 23.44 22.98 -5.37
C ARG A 411 24.03 23.85 -4.24
N LYS A 412 23.25 24.82 -3.74
CA LYS A 412 23.70 25.70 -2.65
C LYS A 412 23.84 24.90 -1.36
N LYS A 413 25.07 24.83 -0.80
CA LYS A 413 25.38 24.02 0.39
C LYS A 413 24.44 24.30 1.57
N ARG A 414 24.15 25.59 1.85
CA ARG A 414 23.23 25.98 2.94
C ARG A 414 21.83 25.45 2.75
N ILE A 415 21.29 25.49 1.53
CA ILE A 415 19.95 24.98 1.21
C ILE A 415 19.91 23.46 1.39
N MET A 416 20.89 22.74 0.81
CA MET A 416 20.96 21.29 0.93
C MET A 416 21.14 20.80 2.37
N GLN A 417 21.89 21.53 3.18
CA GLN A 417 22.02 21.24 4.62
C GLN A 417 20.67 21.42 5.34
N MET A 418 19.91 22.49 5.04
CA MET A 418 18.59 22.71 5.61
C MET A 418 17.62 21.62 5.21
N ARG A 419 17.53 21.27 3.91
CA ARG A 419 16.68 20.19 3.41
C ARG A 419 16.98 18.86 4.11
N ARG A 420 18.26 18.47 4.17
CA ARG A 420 18.67 17.24 4.87
C ARG A 420 18.31 17.25 6.36
N LYS A 421 18.39 18.42 7.02
CA LYS A 421 17.97 18.56 8.41
C LYS A 421 16.47 18.35 8.55
N GLN A 422 15.66 18.95 7.70
CA GLN A 422 14.20 18.84 7.76
C GLN A 422 13.71 17.42 7.45
N ILE A 423 14.31 16.73 6.47
CA ILE A 423 14.00 15.30 6.20
C ILE A 423 14.29 14.44 7.43
N ARG A 424 15.46 14.64 8.08
CA ARG A 424 15.79 13.90 9.30
C ARG A 424 14.83 14.21 10.45
N ASN A 425 14.40 15.45 10.59
CA ASN A 425 13.41 15.82 11.59
C ASN A 425 12.06 15.14 11.31
N ALA A 426 11.61 15.11 10.05
CA ALA A 426 10.39 14.42 9.63
C ALA A 426 10.44 12.93 9.98
N LEU A 427 11.56 12.27 9.68
CA LEU A 427 11.77 10.85 9.99
C LEU A 427 11.83 10.60 11.50
N LEU A 428 12.47 11.46 12.28
CA LEU A 428 12.45 11.36 13.75
C LEU A 428 11.03 11.50 14.30
N MET A 429 10.25 12.46 13.79
CA MET A 429 8.85 12.62 14.21
C MET A 429 8.03 11.38 13.88
N LEU A 430 8.22 10.79 12.70
CA LEU A 430 7.53 9.57 12.29
C LEU A 430 7.88 8.39 13.21
N PHE A 431 9.16 8.11 13.39
CA PHE A 431 9.59 6.89 14.08
C PHE A 431 9.58 6.99 15.62
N LEU A 432 9.56 8.20 16.19
CA LEU A 432 9.48 8.40 17.63
C LEU A 432 8.06 8.72 18.12
N SER A 433 7.06 8.74 17.24
CA SER A 433 5.65 8.81 17.60
C SER A 433 5.06 7.42 17.83
N GLN A 434 3.97 7.35 18.60
CA GLN A 434 3.17 6.12 18.73
C GLN A 434 2.51 5.73 17.40
N GLY A 435 1.86 4.58 17.36
CA GLY A 435 1.25 4.03 16.14
C GLY A 435 2.26 3.31 15.24
N THR A 436 1.83 2.93 14.07
CA THR A 436 2.62 2.15 13.09
C THR A 436 3.21 3.10 12.04
N PRO A 437 4.54 3.22 11.93
CA PRO A 437 5.15 4.08 10.92
C PRO A 437 5.10 3.43 9.53
N LEU A 438 4.73 4.23 8.54
CA LEU A 438 4.79 3.90 7.13
C LEU A 438 5.84 4.78 6.44
N LEU A 439 6.79 4.15 5.76
CA LEU A 439 7.82 4.77 4.95
C LEU A 439 7.52 4.53 3.46
N MET A 440 7.46 5.58 2.68
CA MET A 440 7.29 5.45 1.23
C MET A 440 8.62 5.09 0.56
N MET A 441 8.58 4.16 -0.41
CA MET A 441 9.77 3.68 -1.12
C MET A 441 10.68 4.83 -1.58
N GLY A 442 11.93 4.79 -1.14
CA GLY A 442 12.98 5.73 -1.55
C GLY A 442 13.09 7.01 -0.71
N ASP A 443 12.18 7.29 0.20
CA ASP A 443 12.29 8.44 1.10
C ASP A 443 13.51 8.33 2.02
N GLU A 444 13.94 7.11 2.33
CA GLU A 444 15.13 6.80 3.14
C GLU A 444 16.46 7.17 2.44
N PHE A 445 16.43 7.43 1.15
CA PHE A 445 17.61 7.92 0.42
C PHE A 445 17.30 9.11 -0.51
N GLY A 446 16.18 9.82 -0.24
CA GLY A 446 15.90 11.11 -0.86
C GLY A 446 15.35 11.03 -2.28
N ARG A 447 14.45 10.09 -2.56
CA ARG A 447 13.67 10.04 -3.79
C ARG A 447 12.91 11.34 -4.02
N THR A 448 12.86 11.80 -5.26
CA THR A 448 12.07 12.94 -5.70
C THR A 448 11.18 12.56 -6.88
N LYS A 449 9.97 13.08 -6.92
CA LYS A 449 9.06 13.07 -8.07
C LYS A 449 9.13 14.39 -8.84
N LYS A 450 10.19 15.20 -8.59
CA LYS A 450 10.45 16.49 -9.22
C LYS A 450 9.31 17.51 -9.02
N GLY A 451 8.66 17.44 -7.84
CA GLY A 451 7.54 18.31 -7.50
C GLY A 451 6.18 17.82 -8.05
N ASN A 452 6.13 16.67 -8.73
CA ASN A 452 4.86 16.06 -9.12
C ASN A 452 4.26 15.36 -7.90
N ASN A 453 3.11 15.86 -7.42
CA ASN A 453 2.41 15.30 -6.26
C ASN A 453 1.26 14.34 -6.64
N ASN A 454 1.06 14.08 -7.94
CA ASN A 454 -0.02 13.23 -8.46
C ASN A 454 0.46 12.40 -9.67
N SER A 455 1.49 11.58 -9.49
CA SER A 455 2.16 10.87 -10.59
C SER A 455 1.41 9.63 -11.11
N TYR A 456 0.07 9.65 -11.07
CA TYR A 456 -0.81 8.52 -11.39
C TYR A 456 -0.65 7.97 -12.81
N CYS A 457 -0.18 8.79 -13.74
CA CYS A 457 -0.01 8.45 -15.15
C CYS A 457 1.47 8.41 -15.59
N GLN A 458 2.43 8.46 -14.67
CA GLN A 458 3.85 8.60 -14.96
C GLN A 458 4.60 7.26 -14.85
N ASP A 459 4.65 6.48 -15.94
CA ASP A 459 5.49 5.28 -16.00
C ASP A 459 6.91 5.62 -16.50
N ASN A 460 7.63 6.43 -15.76
CA ASN A 460 8.96 6.94 -16.09
C ASN A 460 9.75 7.30 -14.83
N ASP A 461 10.88 8.03 -14.99
CA ASP A 461 11.80 8.44 -13.92
C ASP A 461 11.16 9.37 -12.85
N ILE A 462 9.96 9.90 -13.07
CA ILE A 462 9.20 10.61 -12.04
C ILE A 462 8.71 9.64 -10.98
N SER A 463 8.23 8.47 -11.40
CA SER A 463 7.65 7.46 -10.51
C SER A 463 8.60 6.32 -10.16
N TRP A 464 9.51 5.95 -11.08
CA TRP A 464 10.43 4.84 -10.82
C TRP A 464 11.48 5.21 -9.77
N LEU A 465 11.84 4.22 -8.96
CA LEU A 465 12.82 4.38 -7.91
C LEU A 465 14.24 4.35 -8.48
N ASN A 466 14.94 5.46 -8.42
CA ASN A 466 16.35 5.55 -8.79
C ASN A 466 17.25 5.06 -7.65
N TRP A 467 17.66 3.81 -7.70
CA TRP A 467 18.55 3.18 -6.72
C TRP A 467 19.96 3.78 -6.67
N GLY A 468 20.38 4.51 -7.70
CA GLY A 468 21.65 5.24 -7.69
C GLY A 468 21.74 6.32 -6.61
N LEU A 469 20.57 6.81 -6.14
CA LEU A 469 20.51 7.75 -5.03
C LEU A 469 20.95 7.14 -3.69
N LEU A 470 20.84 5.83 -3.51
CA LEU A 470 21.29 5.13 -2.31
C LEU A 470 22.78 5.38 -2.03
N ASN A 471 23.62 5.29 -3.06
CA ASN A 471 25.05 5.54 -2.90
C ASN A 471 25.34 7.02 -2.61
N SER A 472 24.69 7.95 -3.29
CA SER A 472 24.91 9.39 -3.13
C SER A 472 24.34 9.96 -1.82
N ASN A 473 23.33 9.33 -1.25
CA ASN A 473 22.67 9.69 0.00
C ASN A 473 22.79 8.62 1.09
N SER A 474 23.84 7.80 1.06
CA SER A 474 24.07 6.72 2.04
C SER A 474 23.97 7.18 3.49
N SER A 475 24.40 8.42 3.80
CA SER A 475 24.28 8.98 5.15
C SER A 475 22.83 9.20 5.63
N LEU A 476 21.89 9.38 4.72
CA LEU A 476 20.46 9.45 5.06
C LEU A 476 19.92 8.04 5.27
N HIS A 477 20.26 7.11 4.38
CA HIS A 477 19.86 5.71 4.50
C HIS A 477 20.33 5.09 5.82
N GLU A 478 21.61 5.24 6.17
CA GLU A 478 22.14 4.78 7.46
C GLU A 478 21.43 5.45 8.65
N PHE A 479 21.10 6.73 8.54
CA PHE A 479 20.33 7.41 9.56
C PHE A 479 18.94 6.75 9.76
N VAL A 480 18.23 6.42 8.68
CA VAL A 480 16.92 5.76 8.77
C VAL A 480 17.04 4.39 9.41
N LYS A 481 18.02 3.57 9.01
CA LYS A 481 18.30 2.27 9.65
C LYS A 481 18.48 2.41 11.16
N HIS A 482 19.30 3.38 11.58
CA HIS A 482 19.54 3.63 13.00
C HIS A 482 18.29 4.08 13.76
N VAL A 483 17.43 4.89 13.13
CA VAL A 483 16.18 5.35 13.77
C VAL A 483 15.16 4.21 13.88
N ILE A 484 15.04 3.37 12.87
CA ILE A 484 14.20 2.17 12.91
C ILE A 484 14.70 1.22 14.01
N GLN A 485 16.01 0.95 14.06
CA GLN A 485 16.59 0.10 15.08
C GLN A 485 16.40 0.67 16.49
N PHE A 486 16.61 2.00 16.66
CA PHE A 486 16.39 2.69 17.91
C PHE A 486 14.93 2.56 18.38
N ARG A 487 13.94 2.75 17.49
CA ARG A 487 12.54 2.51 17.81
C ARG A 487 12.31 1.08 18.30
N LYS A 488 12.85 0.09 17.58
CA LYS A 488 12.70 -1.32 17.92
C LYS A 488 13.30 -1.69 19.29
N GLU A 489 14.40 -1.03 19.67
CA GLU A 489 15.08 -1.26 20.96
C GLU A 489 14.38 -0.58 22.14
N HIS A 490 13.52 0.43 21.87
CA HIS A 490 12.87 1.25 22.90
C HIS A 490 11.35 1.16 22.81
N SER A 491 10.77 0.27 23.61
CA SER A 491 9.33 -0.04 23.62
C SER A 491 8.44 1.18 23.92
N VAL A 492 8.98 2.21 24.55
CA VAL A 492 8.26 3.47 24.82
C VAL A 492 7.81 4.22 23.55
N PHE A 493 8.40 3.95 22.39
CA PHE A 493 8.01 4.56 21.12
C PHE A 493 7.04 3.69 20.30
N HIS A 494 6.77 2.45 20.73
CA HIS A 494 5.88 1.52 20.05
C HIS A 494 5.04 0.72 21.04
N MET A 495 4.29 1.41 21.86
CA MET A 495 3.40 0.80 22.86
C MET A 495 2.16 0.21 22.18
N GLU A 496 1.57 -0.83 22.77
CA GLU A 496 0.31 -1.42 22.27
C GLU A 496 -0.88 -0.46 22.34
N LYS A 497 -0.81 0.51 23.28
CA LYS A 497 -1.85 1.52 23.52
C LYS A 497 -1.23 2.86 23.89
N GLU A 498 -2.06 3.86 23.93
CA GLU A 498 -1.67 5.24 24.21
C GLU A 498 -0.89 5.40 25.53
N PRO A 499 0.28 6.10 25.54
CA PRO A 499 1.04 6.38 26.75
C PRO A 499 0.23 7.18 27.80
N ALA A 500 0.38 6.80 29.06
CA ALA A 500 -0.29 7.47 30.16
C ALA A 500 0.38 8.81 30.52
N LEU A 501 -0.44 9.85 30.71
CA LEU A 501 -0.01 11.18 31.18
C LEU A 501 0.13 11.28 32.69
N MET A 502 -0.34 10.27 33.42
CA MET A 502 -0.29 10.19 34.88
C MET A 502 0.38 8.91 35.31
N ASP A 503 1.07 8.95 36.44
CA ASP A 503 1.71 7.76 37.03
C ASP A 503 0.68 6.86 37.74
N TYR A 504 -0.05 6.08 36.95
CA TYR A 504 -1.00 5.09 37.46
C TYR A 504 -0.35 3.86 38.11
N ARG A 505 0.98 3.72 37.96
CA ARG A 505 1.74 2.54 38.42
C ARG A 505 2.58 2.84 39.66
N SER A 506 2.55 4.08 40.15
CA SER A 506 3.36 4.54 41.29
C SER A 506 4.85 4.26 41.16
N VAL A 507 5.38 4.48 39.97
CA VAL A 507 6.81 4.32 39.65
C VAL A 507 7.60 5.63 39.75
N GLY A 508 6.92 6.73 40.05
CA GLY A 508 7.46 8.07 40.20
C GLY A 508 7.43 8.95 38.94
N LEU A 509 7.04 8.42 37.78
CA LEU A 509 6.98 9.13 36.51
C LEU A 509 5.85 8.60 35.62
N PRO A 510 5.14 9.46 34.88
CA PRO A 510 4.20 9.05 33.83
C PRO A 510 4.97 8.47 32.62
N ASP A 511 4.27 7.73 31.76
CA ASP A 511 4.86 7.20 30.51
C ASP A 511 5.35 8.34 29.61
N VAL A 512 4.63 9.46 29.56
CA VAL A 512 5.01 10.66 28.80
C VAL A 512 4.65 11.93 29.56
N SER A 513 5.50 12.95 29.49
CA SER A 513 5.24 14.28 30.02
C SER A 513 5.76 15.38 29.11
N TYR A 514 5.15 16.56 29.23
CA TYR A 514 5.44 17.72 28.40
C TYR A 514 6.03 18.85 29.24
N HIS A 515 6.99 19.56 28.63
CA HIS A 515 7.75 20.61 29.32
C HIS A 515 7.87 21.84 28.42
N GLY A 516 7.69 23.01 29.01
CA GLY A 516 7.95 24.29 28.39
C GLY A 516 9.30 24.86 28.81
N LEU A 517 9.38 26.19 28.92
CA LEU A 517 10.57 26.88 29.45
C LEU A 517 10.86 26.49 30.90
N LYS A 518 9.83 26.11 31.64
CA LYS A 518 9.93 25.50 32.97
C LYS A 518 9.56 24.02 32.90
N THR A 519 10.27 23.19 33.66
CA THR A 519 9.98 21.77 33.80
C THR A 519 8.55 21.59 34.34
N TRP A 520 7.81 20.63 33.79
CA TRP A 520 6.40 20.31 34.13
C TRP A 520 5.39 21.44 33.87
N CYS A 521 5.80 22.52 33.17
CA CYS A 521 4.95 23.62 32.80
C CYS A 521 4.91 23.79 31.28
N PRO A 522 4.22 22.90 30.54
CA PRO A 522 4.06 23.07 29.11
C PRO A 522 3.21 24.31 28.82
N MET A 523 3.56 25.02 27.78
CA MET A 523 2.81 26.17 27.29
C MET A 523 2.37 25.87 25.87
N PHE A 524 1.09 26.06 25.57
CA PHE A 524 0.49 25.80 24.26
C PHE A 524 -0.01 27.10 23.61
N ASP A 525 0.71 28.18 23.84
CA ASP A 525 0.40 29.44 23.18
C ASP A 525 0.57 29.33 21.65
N ARG A 526 -0.30 30.01 20.92
CA ARG A 526 -0.35 30.01 19.46
C ARG A 526 1.01 30.30 18.78
N PHE A 527 1.80 31.17 19.39
CA PHE A 527 3.08 31.59 18.81
C PHE A 527 4.27 30.73 19.23
N LEU A 528 4.08 29.80 20.15
CA LEU A 528 5.14 28.90 20.59
C LEU A 528 5.38 27.78 19.56
N ARG A 529 6.65 27.48 19.32
CA ARG A 529 7.11 26.47 18.35
C ARG A 529 8.16 25.55 18.95
N GLN A 530 8.10 25.35 20.25
CA GLN A 530 9.02 24.47 20.98
C GLN A 530 8.32 23.76 22.12
N LEU A 531 8.63 22.48 22.28
CA LEU A 531 8.12 21.64 23.33
C LEU A 531 9.18 20.62 23.73
N GLY A 532 9.35 20.40 25.02
CA GLY A 532 10.10 19.28 25.55
C GLY A 532 9.16 18.11 25.79
N ILE A 533 9.53 16.94 25.32
CA ILE A 533 8.81 15.70 25.57
C ILE A 533 9.74 14.74 26.29
N TYR A 534 9.29 14.27 27.44
CA TYR A 534 10.01 13.28 28.22
C TYR A 534 9.21 11.99 28.21
N THR A 535 9.87 10.88 27.90
CA THR A 535 9.28 9.54 27.90
C THR A 535 10.03 8.65 28.88
N ALA A 536 9.31 7.89 29.68
CA ALA A 536 9.86 6.95 30.66
C ALA A 536 9.59 5.52 30.20
N GLU A 537 10.64 4.77 29.91
CA GLU A 537 10.55 3.35 29.65
C GLU A 537 10.54 2.60 30.98
N ASN A 538 9.36 2.21 31.44
CA ASN A 538 9.22 1.37 32.59
C ASN A 538 9.38 -0.09 32.18
N THR A 539 10.57 -0.61 32.31
CA THR A 539 10.86 -2.02 32.08
C THR A 539 10.08 -2.90 33.07
N VAL A 540 8.83 -3.23 32.72
CA VAL A 540 8.03 -4.24 33.44
C VAL A 540 8.64 -5.65 33.31
N LYS A 541 9.66 -5.84 32.46
CA LYS A 541 10.23 -7.15 32.15
C LYS A 541 11.44 -7.56 32.99
N SER A 542 11.98 -6.74 33.87
CA SER A 542 12.99 -7.24 34.79
C SER A 542 12.74 -6.79 36.23
N ARG A 543 11.97 -7.59 36.96
CA ARG A 543 12.04 -7.61 38.44
C ARG A 543 13.46 -7.91 38.96
N THR A 544 14.41 -8.20 38.08
CA THR A 544 15.78 -8.60 38.42
C THR A 544 16.85 -7.55 38.14
N GLU A 545 16.63 -6.49 37.37
CA GLU A 545 17.72 -5.56 37.05
C GLU A 545 17.49 -4.07 37.32
N GLY A 546 16.40 -3.64 37.91
CA GLY A 546 16.22 -2.27 38.45
C GLY A 546 16.63 -1.09 37.53
N ARG A 547 16.61 -1.25 36.21
CA ARG A 547 17.01 -0.21 35.25
C ARG A 547 15.78 0.42 34.61
N THR A 548 15.49 1.65 34.96
CA THR A 548 14.56 2.52 34.23
C THR A 548 15.33 3.25 33.14
N THR A 549 14.99 3.01 31.88
CA THR A 549 15.55 3.75 30.74
C THR A 549 14.65 4.94 30.48
N THR A 550 15.23 6.12 30.40
CA THR A 550 14.49 7.36 30.13
C THR A 550 15.02 8.03 28.89
N SER A 551 14.11 8.40 27.99
CA SER A 551 14.44 9.11 26.76
C SER A 551 13.84 10.51 26.79
N THR A 552 14.62 11.51 26.43
CA THR A 552 14.18 12.89 26.38
C THR A 552 14.26 13.39 24.95
N LEU A 553 13.12 13.80 24.39
CA LEU A 553 13.02 14.38 23.06
C LEU A 553 12.71 15.87 23.18
N ARG A 554 13.53 16.69 22.53
CA ARG A 554 13.28 18.13 22.42
C ARG A 554 12.89 18.46 20.99
N LEU A 555 11.69 18.97 20.80
CA LEU A 555 11.20 19.47 19.51
C LEU A 555 11.18 21.00 19.50
N THR A 556 11.80 21.60 18.50
CA THR A 556 11.78 23.05 18.28
C THR A 556 11.89 23.36 16.79
N CYS A 557 11.04 24.25 16.31
CA CYS A 557 11.08 24.77 14.93
C CYS A 557 11.70 26.17 14.82
N THR A 558 12.23 26.72 15.91
CA THR A 558 12.93 28.02 15.89
C THR A 558 14.41 27.83 15.63
N GLY A 559 15.03 28.74 14.86
CA GLY A 559 16.47 28.75 14.61
C GLY A 559 17.34 29.10 15.83
N ASN A 560 16.73 29.51 16.94
CA ASN A 560 17.42 29.90 18.15
C ASN A 560 17.56 28.74 19.12
N HIS A 561 18.78 28.52 19.62
CA HIS A 561 19.07 27.56 20.67
C HIS A 561 18.60 28.09 22.03
N MET A 562 17.42 27.68 22.48
CA MET A 562 17.06 27.86 23.88
C MET A 562 17.31 26.56 24.66
N SER A 563 17.86 26.70 25.86
CA SER A 563 18.05 25.59 26.80
C SER A 563 16.73 25.36 27.56
N LEU A 564 16.08 24.20 27.36
CA LEU A 564 14.95 23.81 28.19
C LEU A 564 15.46 23.02 29.40
N PRO A 565 15.06 23.35 30.63
CA PRO A 565 15.36 22.53 31.80
C PRO A 565 14.52 21.24 31.76
N PHE A 566 15.16 20.12 32.04
CA PHE A 566 14.49 18.83 32.20
C PHE A 566 14.61 18.36 33.64
N PRO A 567 13.71 17.47 34.11
CA PRO A 567 13.87 16.84 35.41
C PRO A 567 15.24 16.17 35.48
N THR A 568 15.97 16.41 36.56
CA THR A 568 17.23 15.73 36.81
C THR A 568 16.97 14.27 37.11
N CYS A 569 17.16 13.42 36.10
CA CYS A 569 17.21 11.97 36.30
C CYS A 569 18.68 11.55 36.46
N ARG A 570 18.99 10.76 37.48
CA ARG A 570 20.38 10.38 37.82
C ARG A 570 21.09 9.54 36.74
N ARG A 571 20.41 9.15 35.64
CA ARG A 571 21.03 8.46 34.50
C ARG A 571 20.39 8.92 33.18
N THR A 572 21.13 9.66 32.41
CA THR A 572 20.76 10.09 31.05
C THR A 572 21.41 9.15 30.04
N ILE A 573 20.65 8.57 29.14
CA ILE A 573 21.22 7.83 28.00
C ILE A 573 21.79 8.82 27.01
N SER A 574 23.10 8.73 26.77
CA SER A 574 23.85 9.62 25.88
C SER A 574 23.59 9.44 24.38
N GLY A 575 22.74 8.48 23.97
CA GLY A 575 22.56 8.07 22.56
C GLY A 575 21.98 9.13 21.63
N ILE A 576 20.98 9.89 22.05
CA ILE A 576 20.30 10.88 21.17
C ILE A 576 21.15 12.15 20.96
N ARG A 577 22.04 12.51 21.87
CA ARG A 577 22.95 13.65 21.64
C ARG A 577 23.86 13.46 20.43
N SER A 578 24.17 12.21 20.03
CA SER A 578 25.02 11.92 18.87
C SER A 578 24.29 12.03 17.53
N LEU A 579 22.96 11.79 17.49
CA LEU A 579 22.16 11.87 16.28
C LEU A 579 21.86 13.33 15.84
N ILE A 580 21.82 14.26 16.79
CA ILE A 580 21.43 15.67 16.53
C ILE A 580 22.67 16.60 16.38
N ARG A 581 23.87 16.19 16.81
CA ARG A 581 25.09 16.95 16.61
C ARG A 581 25.64 16.76 15.20
N THR A 582 25.13 17.50 14.23
CA THR A 582 25.96 17.90 13.09
C THR A 582 26.95 18.94 13.60
N ARG A 583 28.25 18.61 13.60
CA ARG A 583 29.33 19.55 13.84
C ARG A 583 29.14 20.76 12.92
N THR A 584 28.79 21.91 13.50
CA THR A 584 29.07 23.20 12.91
C THR A 584 30.56 23.45 13.11
N ARG A 585 31.34 23.33 12.07
CA ARG A 585 32.57 24.07 11.82
C ARG A 585 32.38 24.94 10.60
#